data_92b9fd193dce515c77d25d2824052a7c
#
_entry.id   92b9fd193dce515c77d25d2824052a7c
#
_cell.length_a   1.000
_cell.length_b   1.000
_cell.length_c   1.000
_cell.angle_alpha   90.00
_cell.angle_beta   90.00
_cell.angle_gamma   90.00
#
_symmetry.space_group_name_H-M   'P 1'
#
loop_
_entity.id
_entity.type
_entity.pdbx_description
1 polymer ?
#
loop_
_entity_poly.entity_id
_entity_poly.type
_entity_poly.pdbx_seq_one_letter_code
_entity_poly.pdbx_strand_id
1 'polypeptide(L)'
;MVLAEELLLPSKTVYLAAPWVTDIVIFDNTTGSFEGLNPEWSRREIRLLDVLVAIVANNTRLDIRVRPDPHNKPFGKRLSAALADMGLQDSFVWSEIPDFHTKGLLTDRVWIGGSMNFTERGIGLNAESLTIDFNPQKVASIRLEFASHGTSN
;
A
#
# COMPACT_ATOMS: atom_id res chain seq x y z
N MET A 1 -2.58 -2.56 -11.75
CA MET A 1 -1.65 -1.83 -12.65
C MET A 1 -0.73 -0.89 -11.87
N VAL A 2 -1.23 0.06 -11.07
CA VAL A 2 -0.38 1.02 -10.33
C VAL A 2 0.66 0.34 -9.42
N LEU A 3 0.27 -0.65 -8.63
CA LEU A 3 1.24 -1.40 -7.80
C LEU A 3 2.29 -2.15 -8.64
N ALA A 4 1.95 -2.63 -9.83
CA ALA A 4 2.92 -3.23 -10.74
C ALA A 4 3.89 -2.18 -11.31
N GLU A 5 3.41 -0.97 -11.59
CA GLU A 5 4.26 0.15 -12.02
C GLU A 5 5.30 0.52 -10.94
N GLU A 6 4.91 0.50 -9.66
CA GLU A 6 5.82 0.77 -8.54
C GLU A 6 6.97 -0.26 -8.42
N LEU A 7 6.77 -1.48 -8.91
CA LEU A 7 7.83 -2.49 -8.96
C LEU A 7 8.85 -2.22 -10.08
N LEU A 8 8.41 -1.57 -11.16
CA LEU A 8 9.26 -1.26 -12.33
C LEU A 8 9.87 0.14 -12.25
N LEU A 9 9.13 1.10 -11.69
CA LEU A 9 9.52 2.50 -11.51
C LEU A 9 9.23 2.92 -10.07
N PRO A 10 10.11 2.62 -9.12
CA PRO A 10 9.87 2.88 -7.71
C PRO A 10 9.68 4.36 -7.41
N SER A 11 8.65 4.70 -6.64
CA SER A 11 8.48 6.00 -6.01
C SER A 11 9.43 6.14 -4.82
N LYS A 12 9.80 7.38 -4.47
CA LYS A 12 10.56 7.64 -3.24
C LYS A 12 9.78 7.24 -2.00
N THR A 13 8.49 7.57 -1.99
CA THR A 13 7.58 7.23 -0.90
C THR A 13 6.22 6.83 -1.45
N VAL A 14 5.71 5.71 -0.96
CA VAL A 14 4.33 5.25 -1.16
C VAL A 14 3.58 5.38 0.16
N TYR A 15 2.42 6.04 0.11
CA TYR A 15 1.49 6.13 1.23
C TYR A 15 0.29 5.22 0.96
N LEU A 16 -0.01 4.35 1.91
CA LEU A 16 -1.24 3.56 1.93
C LEU A 16 -2.10 4.02 3.09
N ALA A 17 -3.28 4.52 2.80
CA ALA A 17 -4.22 5.01 3.79
C ALA A 17 -5.52 4.22 3.73
N ALA A 18 -5.93 3.63 4.84
CA ALA A 18 -7.24 2.97 4.95
C ALA A 18 -7.60 2.76 6.42
N PRO A 19 -8.87 2.96 6.83
CA PRO A 19 -9.31 2.57 8.17
C PRO A 19 -9.05 1.10 8.48
N TRP A 20 -9.23 0.23 7.49
CA TRP A 20 -9.01 -1.22 7.59
C TRP A 20 -8.20 -1.74 6.42
N VAL A 21 -7.24 -2.61 6.73
CA VAL A 21 -6.37 -3.28 5.75
C VAL A 21 -6.25 -4.76 6.08
N THR A 22 -6.30 -5.60 5.04
CA THR A 22 -6.03 -7.03 5.11
C THR A 22 -5.13 -7.47 3.97
N ASP A 23 -4.57 -8.66 4.09
CA ASP A 23 -3.69 -9.25 3.09
C ASP A 23 -4.52 -9.88 1.95
N ILE A 24 -5.00 -9.01 1.07
CA ILE A 24 -5.80 -9.39 -0.11
C ILE A 24 -4.94 -9.89 -1.27
N VAL A 25 -5.53 -10.66 -2.17
CA VAL A 25 -4.89 -11.05 -3.44
C VAL A 25 -4.85 -9.85 -4.37
N ILE A 26 -3.67 -9.51 -4.88
CA ILE A 26 -3.43 -8.43 -5.84
C ILE A 26 -3.24 -8.97 -7.24
N PHE A 27 -2.46 -10.06 -7.39
CA PHE A 27 -2.19 -10.71 -8.67
C PHE A 27 -2.41 -12.22 -8.56
N ASP A 28 -3.08 -12.79 -9.55
CA ASP A 28 -3.06 -14.23 -9.75
C ASP A 28 -1.86 -14.60 -10.64
N ASN A 29 -0.80 -15.14 -10.01
CA ASN A 29 0.42 -15.58 -10.69
C ASN A 29 0.51 -17.10 -10.84
N THR A 30 -0.58 -17.83 -10.72
CA THR A 30 -0.60 -19.30 -10.83
C THR A 30 -0.09 -19.78 -12.18
N THR A 31 -0.26 -18.97 -13.23
CA THR A 31 0.25 -19.25 -14.59
C THR A 31 1.67 -18.72 -14.83
N GLY A 32 2.28 -17.98 -13.90
CA GLY A 32 3.58 -17.34 -14.05
C GLY A 32 3.58 -16.04 -14.87
N SER A 33 2.40 -15.47 -15.12
CA SER A 33 2.26 -14.27 -15.96
C SER A 33 2.94 -13.03 -15.39
N PHE A 34 3.23 -13.00 -14.09
CA PHE A 34 3.84 -11.88 -13.37
C PHE A 34 5.26 -12.16 -12.87
N GLU A 35 5.90 -13.26 -13.28
CA GLU A 35 7.30 -13.60 -12.91
C GLU A 35 8.28 -12.50 -13.31
N GLY A 36 8.00 -11.76 -14.40
CA GLY A 36 8.80 -10.63 -14.85
C GLY A 36 8.78 -9.39 -13.93
N LEU A 37 7.80 -9.29 -13.01
CA LEU A 37 7.74 -8.19 -12.03
C LEU A 37 8.64 -8.44 -10.83
N ASN A 38 8.72 -9.69 -10.39
CA ASN A 38 9.61 -10.10 -9.31
C ASN A 38 9.94 -11.60 -9.47
N PRO A 39 11.19 -11.97 -9.74
CA PRO A 39 11.60 -13.35 -9.94
C PRO A 39 11.45 -14.24 -8.69
N GLU A 40 11.36 -13.64 -7.49
CA GLU A 40 11.11 -14.38 -6.24
C GLU A 40 9.66 -14.84 -6.09
N TRP A 41 8.75 -14.34 -6.95
CA TRP A 41 7.36 -14.76 -6.91
C TRP A 41 7.18 -16.11 -7.61
N SER A 42 6.82 -17.11 -6.82
CA SER A 42 6.43 -18.42 -7.35
C SER A 42 5.03 -18.37 -8.02
N ARG A 43 4.66 -19.46 -8.69
CA ARG A 43 3.33 -19.61 -9.31
C ARG A 43 2.24 -19.79 -8.26
N ARG A 44 1.81 -18.70 -7.68
CA ARG A 44 0.77 -18.61 -6.65
C ARG A 44 0.04 -17.28 -6.74
N GLU A 45 -0.99 -17.12 -5.95
CA GLU A 45 -1.57 -15.80 -5.70
C GLU A 45 -0.55 -14.90 -4.98
N ILE A 46 -0.36 -13.70 -5.49
CA ILE A 46 0.50 -12.67 -4.89
C ILE A 46 -0.38 -11.71 -4.13
N ARG A 47 -0.09 -11.57 -2.85
CA ARG A 47 -0.90 -10.80 -1.92
C ARG A 47 -0.35 -9.39 -1.70
N LEU A 48 -1.14 -8.53 -1.09
CA LEU A 48 -0.77 -7.15 -0.78
C LEU A 48 0.56 -7.08 -0.01
N LEU A 49 0.74 -7.96 0.97
CA LEU A 49 1.98 -8.04 1.74
C LEU A 49 3.20 -8.31 0.85
N ASP A 50 3.11 -9.27 -0.06
CA ASP A 50 4.19 -9.61 -1.00
C ASP A 50 4.58 -8.39 -1.85
N VAL A 51 3.58 -7.66 -2.35
CA VAL A 51 3.80 -6.48 -3.19
C VAL A 51 4.44 -5.35 -2.39
N LEU A 52 3.95 -5.08 -1.19
CA LEU A 52 4.50 -4.01 -0.35
C LEU A 52 5.94 -4.31 0.08
N VAL A 53 6.25 -5.55 0.43
CA VAL A 53 7.64 -5.97 0.72
C VAL A 53 8.54 -5.76 -0.50
N ALA A 54 8.09 -6.15 -1.70
CA ALA A 54 8.85 -5.96 -2.94
C ALA A 54 9.07 -4.48 -3.26
N ILE A 55 8.08 -3.62 -3.06
CA ILE A 55 8.19 -2.17 -3.22
C ILE A 55 9.26 -1.60 -2.28
N VAL A 56 9.25 -1.99 -1.00
CA VAL A 56 10.25 -1.51 -0.03
C VAL A 56 11.65 -2.05 -0.37
N ALA A 57 11.76 -3.30 -0.83
CA ALA A 57 13.02 -3.88 -1.30
C ALA A 57 13.61 -3.14 -2.51
N ASN A 58 12.78 -2.45 -3.30
CA ASN A 58 13.18 -1.58 -4.40
C ASN A 58 13.48 -0.12 -3.96
N ASN A 59 13.88 0.09 -2.71
CA ASN A 59 14.25 1.39 -2.12
C ASN A 59 13.11 2.42 -1.98
N THR A 60 11.87 1.98 -1.93
CA THR A 60 10.73 2.85 -1.62
C THR A 60 10.52 2.91 -0.10
N ARG A 61 10.31 4.11 0.42
CA ARG A 61 9.78 4.29 1.78
C ARG A 61 8.26 4.02 1.77
N LEU A 62 7.78 3.20 2.70
CA LEU A 62 6.37 2.87 2.85
C LEU A 62 5.80 3.49 4.12
N ASP A 63 4.75 4.30 3.99
CA ASP A 63 4.00 4.91 5.10
C ASP A 63 2.56 4.39 5.06
N ILE A 64 2.18 3.58 6.05
CA ILE A 64 0.83 3.01 6.18
C ILE A 64 0.10 3.68 7.34
N ARG A 65 -1.10 4.17 7.07
CA ARG A 65 -1.96 4.84 8.04
C ARG A 65 -3.31 4.16 8.14
N VAL A 66 -3.64 3.72 9.34
CA VAL A 66 -4.85 2.95 9.63
C VAL A 66 -5.55 3.49 10.88
N ARG A 67 -6.73 2.99 11.17
CA ARG A 67 -7.35 3.17 12.50
C ARG A 67 -6.71 2.25 13.53
N PRO A 68 -6.69 2.62 14.82
CA PRO A 68 -6.31 1.74 15.93
C PRO A 68 -7.41 0.68 16.14
N ASP A 69 -7.41 -0.35 15.29
CA ASP A 69 -8.40 -1.43 15.27
C ASP A 69 -7.70 -2.79 15.37
N PRO A 70 -8.19 -3.73 16.20
CA PRO A 70 -7.66 -5.09 16.28
C PRO A 70 -7.58 -5.81 14.93
N HIS A 71 -8.48 -5.48 13.99
CA HIS A 71 -8.50 -6.01 12.62
C HIS A 71 -7.20 -5.75 11.85
N ASN A 72 -6.57 -4.60 12.06
CA ASN A 72 -5.35 -4.19 11.35
C ASN A 72 -4.07 -4.85 11.90
N LYS A 73 -4.09 -5.28 13.16
CA LYS A 73 -2.90 -5.77 13.88
C LYS A 73 -2.21 -6.97 13.21
N PRO A 74 -2.93 -8.01 12.73
CA PRO A 74 -2.28 -9.15 12.08
C PRO A 74 -1.49 -8.74 10.83
N PHE A 75 -2.06 -7.86 10.00
CA PHE A 75 -1.39 -7.37 8.80
C PHE A 75 -0.13 -6.56 9.16
N GLY A 76 -0.26 -5.58 10.05
CA GLY A 76 0.86 -4.74 10.49
C GLY A 76 2.01 -5.55 11.08
N LYS A 77 1.72 -6.53 11.96
CA LYS A 77 2.73 -7.41 12.55
C LYS A 77 3.47 -8.25 11.50
N ARG A 78 2.74 -8.85 10.57
CA ARG A 78 3.33 -9.69 9.50
C ARG A 78 4.22 -8.85 8.59
N LEU A 79 3.76 -7.67 8.17
CA LEU A 79 4.54 -6.77 7.31
C LEU A 79 5.81 -6.29 8.03
N SER A 80 5.69 -5.84 9.29
CA SER A 80 6.84 -5.42 10.10
C SER A 80 7.87 -6.54 10.25
N ALA A 81 7.43 -7.77 10.54
CA ALA A 81 8.33 -8.92 10.66
C ALA A 81 9.04 -9.23 9.34
N ALA A 82 8.30 -9.28 8.23
CA ALA A 82 8.88 -9.55 6.91
C ALA A 82 9.94 -8.51 6.51
N LEU A 83 9.69 -7.23 6.78
CA LEU A 83 10.66 -6.16 6.49
C LEU A 83 11.86 -6.20 7.43
N ALA A 84 11.65 -6.53 8.71
CA ALA A 84 12.75 -6.68 9.67
C ALA A 84 13.67 -7.85 9.31
N ASP A 85 13.12 -8.98 8.87
CA ASP A 85 13.89 -10.14 8.40
C ASP A 85 14.80 -9.79 7.20
N MET A 86 14.44 -8.78 6.42
CA MET A 86 15.23 -8.26 5.30
C MET A 86 16.13 -7.06 5.69
N GLY A 87 16.09 -6.60 6.95
CA GLY A 87 16.84 -5.40 7.39
C GLY A 87 16.27 -4.08 6.85
N LEU A 88 14.99 -4.04 6.47
CA LEU A 88 14.31 -2.91 5.83
C LEU A 88 13.34 -2.16 6.75
N GLN A 89 13.38 -2.41 8.05
CA GLN A 89 12.46 -1.83 9.03
C GLN A 89 12.49 -0.29 9.05
N ASP A 90 13.61 0.33 8.75
CA ASP A 90 13.78 1.78 8.77
C ASP A 90 13.10 2.48 7.55
N SER A 91 12.75 1.70 6.53
CA SER A 91 12.02 2.18 5.34
C SER A 91 10.51 2.05 5.48
N PHE A 92 10.01 1.66 6.65
CA PHE A 92 8.60 1.42 6.90
C PHE A 92 8.09 2.20 8.10
N VAL A 93 6.93 2.83 7.95
CA VAL A 93 6.21 3.52 9.01
C VAL A 93 4.78 2.97 9.08
N TRP A 94 4.36 2.59 10.28
CA TRP A 94 3.00 2.22 10.59
C TRP A 94 2.42 3.21 11.59
N SER A 95 1.33 3.89 11.21
CA SER A 95 0.67 4.90 12.04
C SER A 95 -0.78 4.53 12.30
N GLU A 96 -1.17 4.47 13.57
CA GLU A 96 -2.54 4.29 14.00
C GLU A 96 -3.13 5.66 14.36
N ILE A 97 -4.12 6.13 13.58
CA ILE A 97 -4.73 7.45 13.72
C ILE A 97 -6.20 7.29 14.10
N PRO A 98 -6.64 7.73 15.29
CA PRO A 98 -8.05 7.76 15.68
C PRO A 98 -8.87 8.55 14.65
N ASP A 99 -10.11 8.13 14.43
CA ASP A 99 -11.07 8.78 13.51
C ASP A 99 -10.58 8.94 12.06
N PHE A 100 -9.61 8.12 11.65
CA PHE A 100 -9.04 8.15 10.31
C PHE A 100 -10.04 7.61 9.26
N HIS A 101 -10.33 8.42 8.25
CA HIS A 101 -11.31 8.12 7.21
C HIS A 101 -10.73 8.07 5.80
N THR A 102 -9.55 8.62 5.60
CA THR A 102 -8.91 8.65 4.28
C THR A 102 -8.66 7.24 3.77
N LYS A 103 -8.99 7.01 2.50
CA LYS A 103 -8.77 5.73 1.81
C LYS A 103 -8.08 6.00 0.49
N GLY A 104 -6.93 5.41 0.30
CA GLY A 104 -6.23 5.54 -0.97
C GLY A 104 -4.77 5.12 -0.93
N LEU A 105 -4.20 5.15 -2.11
CA LEU A 105 -2.80 4.90 -2.39
C LEU A 105 -2.21 6.13 -3.08
N LEU A 106 -1.14 6.68 -2.52
CA LEU A 106 -0.40 7.79 -3.12
C LEU A 106 1.01 7.35 -3.45
N THR A 107 1.38 7.51 -4.70
CA THR A 107 2.73 7.31 -5.22
C THR A 107 3.33 8.66 -5.65
N ASP A 108 4.53 8.68 -6.23
CA ASP A 108 5.09 9.93 -6.78
C ASP A 108 4.32 10.42 -8.02
N ARG A 109 3.55 9.55 -8.68
CA ARG A 109 2.92 9.81 -9.98
C ARG A 109 1.41 9.79 -9.97
N VAL A 110 0.79 9.13 -8.99
CA VAL A 110 -0.66 8.93 -9.00
C VAL A 110 -1.25 8.94 -7.59
N TRP A 111 -2.45 9.48 -7.50
CA TRP A 111 -3.35 9.29 -6.38
C TRP A 111 -4.49 8.36 -6.78
N ILE A 112 -4.70 7.32 -6.00
CA ILE A 112 -5.88 6.47 -6.08
C ILE A 112 -6.62 6.63 -4.76
N GLY A 113 -7.81 7.23 -4.80
CA GLY A 113 -8.62 7.46 -3.61
C GLY A 113 -10.09 7.14 -3.85
N GLY A 114 -10.85 7.00 -2.78
CA GLY A 114 -12.28 6.71 -2.89
C GLY A 114 -12.89 6.18 -1.59
N SER A 115 -13.99 5.48 -1.71
CA SER A 115 -14.70 4.86 -0.58
C SER A 115 -14.15 3.47 -0.20
N MET A 116 -13.32 2.88 -1.05
CA MET A 116 -12.84 1.51 -0.95
C MET A 116 -11.78 1.34 0.17
N ASN A 117 -12.00 0.37 1.06
CA ASN A 117 -10.96 -0.13 1.96
C ASN A 117 -10.10 -1.20 1.28
N PHE A 118 -8.85 -1.37 1.74
CA PHE A 118 -7.96 -2.44 1.27
C PHE A 118 -8.30 -3.76 1.98
N THR A 119 -9.51 -4.26 1.71
CA THR A 119 -10.06 -5.53 2.21
C THR A 119 -10.73 -6.28 1.07
N GLU A 120 -10.91 -7.60 1.19
CA GLU A 120 -11.57 -8.40 0.15
C GLU A 120 -12.98 -7.89 -0.18
N ARG A 121 -13.74 -7.44 0.82
CA ARG A 121 -15.08 -6.88 0.62
C ARG A 121 -15.04 -5.51 -0.06
N GLY A 122 -14.08 -4.66 0.29
CA GLY A 122 -13.92 -3.34 -0.33
C GLY A 122 -13.53 -3.42 -1.80
N ILE A 123 -12.72 -4.41 -2.19
CA ILE A 123 -12.24 -4.53 -3.58
C ILE A 123 -13.17 -5.38 -4.44
N GLY A 124 -13.84 -6.39 -3.88
CA GLY A 124 -14.54 -7.40 -4.67
C GLY A 124 -16.06 -7.38 -4.63
N LEU A 125 -16.70 -6.88 -3.58
CA LEU A 125 -18.12 -7.15 -3.32
C LEU A 125 -19.02 -5.90 -3.24
N ASN A 126 -18.46 -4.72 -3.05
CA ASN A 126 -19.24 -3.49 -2.90
C ASN A 126 -19.12 -2.60 -4.14
N ALA A 127 -20.19 -1.90 -4.48
CA ALA A 127 -20.15 -0.83 -5.48
C ALA A 127 -19.41 0.38 -4.86
N GLU A 128 -18.08 0.37 -4.97
CA GLU A 128 -17.21 1.41 -4.41
C GLU A 128 -16.80 2.41 -5.49
N SER A 129 -16.73 3.68 -5.12
CA SER A 129 -16.18 4.69 -6.02
C SER A 129 -14.67 4.74 -5.90
N LEU A 130 -13.99 4.71 -7.04
CA LEU A 130 -12.56 4.84 -7.15
C LEU A 130 -12.23 6.03 -8.06
N THR A 131 -11.43 6.94 -7.55
CA THR A 131 -10.86 8.05 -8.33
C THR A 131 -9.39 7.80 -8.55
N ILE A 132 -8.95 7.84 -9.79
CA ILE A 132 -7.53 7.75 -10.16
C ILE A 132 -7.14 9.11 -10.74
N ASP A 133 -6.14 9.74 -10.15
CA ASP A 133 -5.69 11.07 -10.55
C ASP A 133 -4.19 11.09 -10.83
N PHE A 134 -3.81 11.45 -12.04
CA PHE A 134 -2.42 11.58 -12.51
C PHE A 134 -1.97 13.04 -12.59
N ASN A 135 -2.82 13.99 -12.19
CA ASN A 135 -2.45 15.41 -12.24
C ASN A 135 -1.33 15.70 -11.23
N PRO A 136 -0.15 16.19 -11.67
CA PRO A 136 1.00 16.39 -10.79
C PRO A 136 0.72 17.38 -9.65
N GLN A 137 -0.07 18.43 -9.89
CA GLN A 137 -0.43 19.42 -8.89
C GLN A 137 -1.32 18.79 -7.80
N LYS A 138 -2.27 17.94 -8.20
CA LYS A 138 -3.14 17.22 -7.29
C LYS A 138 -2.37 16.21 -6.45
N VAL A 139 -1.51 15.41 -7.09
CA VAL A 139 -0.62 14.46 -6.41
C VAL A 139 0.27 15.17 -5.39
N ALA A 140 0.88 16.30 -5.78
CA ALA A 140 1.72 17.10 -4.89
C ALA A 140 0.93 17.68 -3.69
N SER A 141 -0.29 18.18 -3.92
CA SER A 141 -1.16 18.70 -2.85
C SER A 141 -1.50 17.61 -1.83
N ILE A 142 -1.91 16.44 -2.28
CA ILE A 142 -2.24 15.30 -1.41
C ILE A 142 -1.00 14.84 -0.63
N ARG A 143 0.17 14.84 -1.28
CA ARG A 143 1.44 14.52 -0.60
C ARG A 143 1.74 15.46 0.55
N LEU A 144 1.52 16.78 0.39
CA LEU A 144 1.68 17.76 1.45
C LEU A 144 0.70 17.51 2.60
N GLU A 145 -0.54 17.14 2.32
CA GLU A 145 -1.52 16.77 3.33
C GLU A 145 -1.04 15.55 4.14
N PHE A 146 -0.53 14.50 3.47
CA PHE A 146 0.04 13.34 4.16
C PHE A 146 1.27 13.72 5.00
N ALA A 147 2.16 14.55 4.48
CA ALA A 147 3.35 14.98 5.22
C ALA A 147 2.99 15.80 6.47
N SER A 148 1.99 16.70 6.40
CA SER A 148 1.57 17.53 7.51
C SER A 148 0.92 16.76 8.66
N HIS A 149 0.20 15.68 8.38
CA HIS A 149 -0.43 14.83 9.41
C HIS A 149 0.54 13.83 10.07
N GLY A 150 1.77 13.73 9.59
CA GLY A 150 2.81 12.87 10.18
C GLY A 150 3.64 13.53 11.27
N THR A 151 3.46 14.82 11.53
CA THR A 151 4.26 15.63 12.47
C THR A 151 3.54 15.96 13.78
N SER A 152 2.39 15.40 14.05
CA SER A 152 1.76 15.53 15.37
C SER A 152 2.39 14.52 16.32
N ASN A 153 3.28 15.05 17.18
CA ASN A 153 3.89 14.36 18.33
C ASN A 153 2.84 13.78 19.28
#